data_10ea2f8616ac5c20f5417e31df29d097
#
_entry.id   10ea2f8616ac5c20f5417e31df29d097
#
_cell.length_a   1.000
_cell.length_b   1.000
_cell.length_c   1.000
_cell.angle_alpha   90.00
_cell.angle_beta   90.00
_cell.angle_gamma   90.00
#
_symmetry.space_group_name_H-M   'P 1'
#
loop_
_entity.id
_entity.type
_entity.pdbx_description
1 polymer ?
#
loop_
_entity_poly.entity_id
_entity_poly.type
_entity_poly.pdbx_seq_one_letter_code
_entity_poly.pdbx_strand_id
1 'polypeptide(L)'
;MKQYLDLMRYVREHGAEKSDRTGTGTLSVFGHQMRFNLGQGFPLLTTKKLHLKSIIHELIWFLKGETNIKYLREHNVRIWDEWADENGDLGPVYGAQWRAWHTADGRSIDQISNVVDQIKGNPDSRRLIVSAWNVGEIDQMALAPCHAFFQFYVADGKLSCQLYQRSADIFLGVPFNIASYSLLTLMMAQVTDLEPGEFVHTFGDAHLYLNHVEQADEQLQRKPFPLPTMTLNPEVKSIFDFKYEDFELQNYQAHPNIPAPIAV
;
A
#
# COMPACT_ATOMS: atom_id res chain seq x y z
N MET A 1 9.05 -4.50 12.70
CA MET A 1 7.74 -5.14 12.33
C MET A 1 6.92 -5.63 13.53
N LYS A 2 7.29 -5.19 14.75
CA LYS A 2 6.52 -5.56 15.97
C LYS A 2 5.06 -5.08 15.90
N GLN A 3 4.82 -3.85 15.41
CA GLN A 3 3.51 -3.23 15.29
C GLN A 3 2.51 -4.10 14.49
N TYR A 4 2.99 -4.70 13.39
CA TYR A 4 2.18 -5.59 12.56
C TYR A 4 1.83 -6.89 13.30
N LEU A 5 2.80 -7.50 14.00
CA LEU A 5 2.54 -8.71 14.78
C LEU A 5 1.61 -8.43 15.98
N ASP A 6 1.72 -7.25 16.58
CA ASP A 6 0.84 -6.82 17.66
C ASP A 6 -0.60 -6.63 17.16
N LEU A 7 -0.80 -6.04 15.96
CA LEU A 7 -2.13 -5.98 15.33
C LEU A 7 -2.69 -7.39 15.08
N MET A 8 -1.89 -8.30 14.54
CA MET A 8 -2.34 -9.68 14.27
C MET A 8 -2.76 -10.40 15.55
N ARG A 9 -1.98 -10.28 16.66
CA ARG A 9 -2.38 -10.81 17.96
C ARG A 9 -3.67 -10.17 18.45
N TYR A 10 -3.77 -8.86 18.36
CA TYR A 10 -4.93 -8.12 18.80
C TYR A 10 -6.22 -8.57 18.08
N VAL A 11 -6.17 -8.75 16.77
CA VAL A 11 -7.31 -9.27 16.00
C VAL A 11 -7.61 -10.72 16.36
N ARG A 12 -6.60 -11.56 16.57
CA ARG A 12 -6.78 -12.96 17.01
C ARG A 12 -7.47 -13.08 18.37
N GLU A 13 -7.16 -12.18 19.30
CA GLU A 13 -7.64 -12.22 20.69
C GLU A 13 -8.95 -11.49 20.91
N HIS A 14 -9.21 -10.40 20.15
CA HIS A 14 -10.30 -9.47 20.38
C HIS A 14 -11.22 -9.26 19.17
N GLY A 15 -10.90 -9.87 18.02
CA GLY A 15 -11.69 -9.72 16.80
C GLY A 15 -13.10 -10.30 16.96
N ALA A 16 -14.10 -9.51 16.55
CA ALA A 16 -15.46 -10.00 16.42
C ALA A 16 -15.58 -10.90 15.18
N GLU A 17 -16.24 -12.03 15.32
CA GLU A 17 -16.54 -12.89 14.18
C GLU A 17 -17.61 -12.25 13.31
N LYS A 18 -17.32 -12.11 11.99
CA LYS A 18 -18.22 -11.51 11.01
C LYS A 18 -18.29 -12.36 9.76
N SER A 19 -19.46 -12.36 9.13
CA SER A 19 -19.61 -12.81 7.74
C SER A 19 -19.00 -11.77 6.80
N ASP A 20 -18.60 -12.21 5.63
CA ASP A 20 -18.06 -11.37 4.56
C ASP A 20 -18.64 -11.75 3.19
N ARG A 21 -18.36 -10.95 2.17
CA ARG A 21 -18.84 -11.16 0.79
C ARG A 21 -18.42 -12.51 0.20
N THR A 22 -17.26 -13.03 0.61
CA THR A 22 -16.72 -14.30 0.08
C THR A 22 -17.31 -15.54 0.76
N GLY A 23 -18.05 -15.38 1.87
CA GLY A 23 -18.58 -16.46 2.68
C GLY A 23 -17.54 -17.21 3.54
N THR A 24 -16.28 -16.74 3.55
CA THR A 24 -15.20 -17.36 4.33
C THR A 24 -15.35 -17.05 5.83
N GLY A 25 -15.84 -15.86 6.16
CA GLY A 25 -15.88 -15.34 7.53
C GLY A 25 -14.54 -14.71 7.96
N THR A 26 -14.62 -13.80 8.91
CA THR A 26 -13.46 -13.05 9.41
C THR A 26 -13.51 -12.86 10.92
N LEU A 27 -12.33 -12.71 11.56
CA LEU A 27 -12.16 -12.02 12.82
C LEU A 27 -11.81 -10.56 12.52
N SER A 28 -12.56 -9.60 13.05
CA SER A 28 -12.43 -8.19 12.67
C SER A 28 -12.40 -7.29 13.90
N VAL A 29 -11.56 -6.24 13.83
CA VAL A 29 -11.58 -5.09 14.74
C VAL A 29 -11.78 -3.82 13.92
N PHE A 30 -12.47 -2.84 14.52
CA PHE A 30 -12.73 -1.55 13.88
C PHE A 30 -11.89 -0.44 14.51
N GLY A 31 -11.06 0.19 13.68
CA GLY A 31 -10.18 1.27 14.12
C GLY A 31 -8.88 0.75 14.77
N HIS A 32 -7.77 0.88 14.05
CA HIS A 32 -6.43 0.60 14.56
C HIS A 32 -5.42 1.47 13.83
N GLN A 33 -4.27 1.73 14.45
CA GLN A 33 -3.20 2.49 13.81
C GLN A 33 -1.84 1.89 14.12
N MET A 34 -0.98 1.80 13.10
CA MET A 34 0.43 1.44 13.23
C MET A 34 1.31 2.58 12.74
N ARG A 35 2.53 2.68 13.30
CA ARG A 35 3.55 3.64 12.87
C ARG A 35 4.87 2.96 12.59
N PHE A 36 5.52 3.35 11.50
CA PHE A 36 6.80 2.85 11.05
C PHE A 36 7.74 4.03 10.81
N ASN A 37 8.80 4.14 11.61
CA ASN A 37 9.86 5.13 11.38
C ASN A 37 10.76 4.64 10.25
N LEU A 38 10.71 5.31 9.10
CA LEU A 38 11.45 4.93 7.90
C LEU A 38 12.97 5.14 8.03
N GLY A 39 13.41 5.97 8.98
CA GLY A 39 14.81 6.13 9.32
C GLY A 39 15.42 4.92 10.07
N GLN A 40 14.59 4.00 10.57
CA GLN A 40 15.04 2.76 11.23
C GLN A 40 15.18 1.57 10.28
N GLY A 41 14.85 1.73 9.01
CA GLY A 41 14.89 0.72 7.98
C GLY A 41 13.56 0.60 7.21
N PHE A 42 13.59 -0.12 6.11
CA PHE A 42 12.42 -0.32 5.25
C PHE A 42 11.50 -1.39 5.85
N PRO A 43 10.21 -1.09 6.11
CA PRO A 43 9.31 -2.00 6.82
C PRO A 43 8.77 -3.11 5.90
N LEU A 44 9.66 -3.88 5.31
CA LEU A 44 9.35 -5.12 4.60
C LEU A 44 9.30 -6.27 5.61
N LEU A 45 8.21 -7.03 5.58
CA LEU A 45 7.96 -8.10 6.55
C LEU A 45 9.07 -9.15 6.52
N THR A 46 9.54 -9.56 7.70
CA THR A 46 10.63 -10.55 7.87
C THR A 46 10.15 -11.87 8.47
N THR A 47 8.95 -11.93 9.05
CA THR A 47 8.36 -13.16 9.59
C THR A 47 7.76 -14.08 8.53
N LYS A 48 7.56 -13.58 7.33
CA LYS A 48 7.36 -14.35 6.09
C LYS A 48 7.90 -13.55 4.91
N LYS A 49 8.47 -14.24 3.92
CA LYS A 49 9.01 -13.61 2.71
C LYS A 49 7.88 -13.01 1.86
N LEU A 50 8.05 -11.77 1.43
CA LEU A 50 7.16 -11.08 0.51
C LEU A 50 7.75 -11.02 -0.91
N HIS A 51 6.89 -10.93 -1.91
CA HIS A 51 7.28 -10.78 -3.31
C HIS A 51 7.43 -9.29 -3.66
N LEU A 52 8.57 -8.69 -3.27
CA LEU A 52 8.85 -7.25 -3.45
C LEU A 52 8.70 -6.79 -4.90
N LYS A 53 9.02 -7.64 -5.88
CA LYS A 53 8.85 -7.33 -7.31
C LYS A 53 7.41 -6.92 -7.63
N SER A 54 6.43 -7.65 -7.12
CA SER A 54 5.01 -7.31 -7.32
C SER A 54 4.66 -5.97 -6.71
N ILE A 55 5.17 -5.67 -5.51
CA ILE A 55 4.91 -4.41 -4.80
C ILE A 55 5.45 -3.22 -5.60
N ILE A 56 6.68 -3.31 -6.11
CA ILE A 56 7.30 -2.23 -6.89
C ILE A 56 6.55 -2.01 -8.20
N HIS A 57 6.26 -3.08 -8.97
CA HIS A 57 5.56 -2.95 -10.25
C HIS A 57 4.13 -2.44 -10.08
N GLU A 58 3.41 -2.86 -9.03
CA GLU A 58 2.08 -2.33 -8.73
C GLU A 58 2.12 -0.83 -8.44
N LEU A 59 3.06 -0.37 -7.61
CA LEU A 59 3.20 1.05 -7.31
C LEU A 59 3.55 1.87 -8.55
N ILE A 60 4.48 1.39 -9.40
CA ILE A 60 4.80 2.04 -10.67
C ILE A 60 3.56 2.09 -11.59
N TRP A 61 2.79 1.02 -11.65
CA TRP A 61 1.57 0.93 -12.44
C TRP A 61 0.51 1.95 -11.96
N PHE A 62 0.30 2.09 -10.65
CA PHE A 62 -0.54 3.16 -10.11
C PHE A 62 -0.04 4.56 -10.49
N LEU A 63 1.27 4.83 -10.36
CA LEU A 63 1.87 6.12 -10.69
C LEU A 63 1.82 6.44 -12.19
N LYS A 64 1.72 5.44 -13.06
CA LYS A 64 1.46 5.63 -14.49
C LYS A 64 0.01 5.98 -14.81
N GLY A 65 -0.91 5.85 -13.86
CA GLY A 65 -2.34 6.06 -14.09
C GLY A 65 -3.01 4.92 -14.84
N GLU A 66 -2.35 3.77 -14.95
CA GLU A 66 -2.87 2.62 -15.68
C GLU A 66 -3.92 1.86 -14.87
N THR A 67 -4.88 1.27 -15.58
CA THR A 67 -5.96 0.45 -15.04
C THR A 67 -6.01 -0.93 -15.68
N ASN A 68 -5.31 -1.13 -16.79
CA ASN A 68 -5.20 -2.40 -17.48
C ASN A 68 -3.99 -3.19 -16.96
N ILE A 69 -4.19 -4.48 -16.69
CA ILE A 69 -3.16 -5.36 -16.10
C ILE A 69 -2.08 -5.82 -17.08
N LYS A 70 -2.10 -5.37 -18.33
CA LYS A 70 -1.12 -5.75 -19.36
C LYS A 70 0.31 -5.50 -18.89
N TYR A 71 0.60 -4.28 -18.38
CA TYR A 71 1.92 -3.93 -17.83
C TYR A 71 2.35 -4.91 -16.72
N LEU A 72 1.45 -5.24 -15.80
CA LEU A 72 1.73 -6.16 -14.69
C LEU A 72 2.06 -7.57 -15.21
N ARG A 73 1.27 -8.07 -16.17
CA ARG A 73 1.48 -9.40 -16.80
C ARG A 73 2.81 -9.46 -17.57
N GLU A 74 3.20 -8.42 -18.29
CA GLU A 74 4.50 -8.32 -18.99
C GLU A 74 5.68 -8.45 -18.03
N HIS A 75 5.49 -8.06 -16.75
CA HIS A 75 6.50 -8.18 -15.70
C HIS A 75 6.31 -9.41 -14.80
N ASN A 76 5.43 -10.36 -15.18
CA ASN A 76 5.08 -11.56 -14.40
C ASN A 76 4.48 -11.25 -13.02
N VAL A 77 3.71 -10.17 -12.92
CA VAL A 77 2.93 -9.79 -11.73
C VAL A 77 1.46 -10.11 -12.01
N ARG A 78 0.86 -10.95 -11.17
CA ARG A 78 -0.48 -11.51 -11.40
C ARG A 78 -1.47 -11.22 -10.27
N ILE A 79 -1.13 -10.30 -9.39
CA ILE A 79 -1.91 -10.01 -8.17
C ILE A 79 -3.27 -9.34 -8.45
N TRP A 80 -3.55 -8.97 -9.70
CA TRP A 80 -4.80 -8.36 -10.16
C TRP A 80 -5.56 -9.22 -11.18
N ASP A 81 -5.03 -10.39 -11.57
CA ASP A 81 -5.60 -11.23 -12.63
C ASP A 81 -7.05 -11.67 -12.35
N GLU A 82 -7.41 -11.87 -11.07
CA GLU A 82 -8.72 -12.38 -10.65
C GLU A 82 -9.85 -11.35 -10.75
N TRP A 83 -9.51 -10.06 -10.80
CA TRP A 83 -10.50 -8.97 -10.86
C TRP A 83 -10.63 -8.34 -12.24
N ALA A 84 -9.66 -8.58 -13.12
CA ALA A 84 -9.67 -8.00 -14.45
C ALA A 84 -10.71 -8.67 -15.36
N ASP A 85 -11.32 -7.89 -16.24
CA ASP A 85 -12.21 -8.39 -17.29
C ASP A 85 -11.44 -9.18 -18.36
N GLU A 86 -12.13 -9.66 -19.38
CA GLU A 86 -11.56 -10.41 -20.52
C GLU A 86 -10.50 -9.63 -21.31
N ASN A 87 -10.56 -8.29 -21.28
CA ASN A 87 -9.59 -7.38 -21.92
C ASN A 87 -8.44 -7.00 -20.99
N GLY A 88 -8.48 -7.43 -19.74
CA GLY A 88 -7.50 -7.09 -18.71
C GLY A 88 -7.75 -5.74 -18.05
N ASP A 89 -8.94 -5.18 -18.15
CA ASP A 89 -9.30 -3.88 -17.57
C ASP A 89 -9.95 -4.05 -16.19
N LEU A 90 -9.71 -3.08 -15.32
CA LEU A 90 -10.22 -3.02 -13.94
C LEU A 90 -11.18 -1.86 -13.71
N GLY A 91 -11.49 -1.07 -14.77
CA GLY A 91 -12.19 0.20 -14.61
C GLY A 91 -11.31 1.26 -13.92
N PRO A 92 -11.89 2.39 -13.47
CA PRO A 92 -11.15 3.55 -13.01
C PRO A 92 -10.60 3.37 -11.57
N VAL A 93 -9.84 2.26 -11.33
CA VAL A 93 -9.22 1.97 -10.04
C VAL A 93 -8.03 2.90 -9.75
N TYR A 94 -7.42 2.80 -8.63
CA TYR A 94 -6.33 3.57 -8.03
C TYR A 94 -5.53 4.50 -8.98
N GLY A 95 -4.91 3.95 -10.02
CA GLY A 95 -4.08 4.72 -10.95
C GLY A 95 -4.85 5.83 -11.66
N ALA A 96 -6.05 5.53 -12.16
CA ALA A 96 -6.93 6.53 -12.78
C ALA A 96 -7.30 7.64 -11.80
N GLN A 97 -7.69 7.28 -10.57
CA GLN A 97 -8.06 8.28 -9.56
C GLN A 97 -6.87 9.14 -9.15
N TRP A 98 -5.68 8.58 -8.99
CA TRP A 98 -4.49 9.32 -8.59
C TRP A 98 -3.99 10.29 -9.67
N ARG A 99 -4.11 9.90 -10.94
CA ARG A 99 -3.47 10.59 -12.06
C ARG A 99 -4.44 11.33 -12.99
N ALA A 100 -5.70 10.95 -13.00
CA ALA A 100 -6.69 11.48 -13.95
C ALA A 100 -8.10 11.52 -13.34
N TRP A 101 -8.25 12.09 -12.14
CA TRP A 101 -9.55 12.27 -11.51
C TRP A 101 -10.45 13.15 -12.37
N HIS A 102 -11.55 12.60 -12.89
CA HIS A 102 -12.50 13.33 -13.71
C HIS A 102 -13.48 14.12 -12.85
N THR A 103 -13.70 15.37 -13.21
CA THR A 103 -14.67 16.26 -12.57
C THR A 103 -15.91 16.43 -13.43
N ALA A 104 -17.04 16.82 -12.81
CA ALA A 104 -18.31 17.01 -13.51
C ALA A 104 -18.28 18.12 -14.59
N ASP A 105 -17.33 19.06 -14.50
CA ASP A 105 -17.11 20.13 -15.49
C ASP A 105 -16.10 19.72 -16.59
N GLY A 106 -15.71 18.43 -16.66
CA GLY A 106 -14.87 17.87 -17.72
C GLY A 106 -13.36 18.07 -17.54
N ARG A 107 -12.89 18.60 -16.40
CA ARG A 107 -11.46 18.65 -16.09
C ARG A 107 -10.93 17.28 -15.67
N SER A 108 -9.66 17.06 -15.90
CA SER A 108 -8.90 15.94 -15.35
C SER A 108 -7.88 16.47 -14.34
N ILE A 109 -7.83 15.87 -13.13
CA ILE A 109 -6.94 16.32 -12.05
C ILE A 109 -5.91 15.23 -11.78
N ASP A 110 -4.63 15.57 -11.95
CA ASP A 110 -3.51 14.74 -11.50
C ASP A 110 -3.18 15.07 -10.04
N GLN A 111 -3.70 14.25 -9.12
CA GLN A 111 -3.54 14.45 -7.69
C GLN A 111 -2.07 14.26 -7.25
N ILE A 112 -1.33 13.34 -7.88
CA ILE A 112 0.09 13.08 -7.54
C ILE A 112 0.95 14.28 -7.92
N SER A 113 0.82 14.80 -9.15
CA SER A 113 1.54 16.01 -9.57
C SER A 113 1.23 17.19 -8.66
N ASN A 114 -0.05 17.40 -8.35
CA ASN A 114 -0.49 18.49 -7.47
C ASN A 114 0.11 18.39 -6.06
N VAL A 115 0.21 17.18 -5.50
CA VAL A 115 0.81 16.97 -4.17
C VAL A 115 2.32 17.20 -4.22
N VAL A 116 3.03 16.74 -5.24
CA VAL A 116 4.47 17.03 -5.42
C VAL A 116 4.72 18.54 -5.45
N ASP A 117 3.95 19.27 -6.28
CA ASP A 117 4.08 20.73 -6.40
C ASP A 117 3.75 21.45 -5.07
N GLN A 118 2.71 21.00 -4.37
CA GLN A 118 2.35 21.56 -3.08
C GLN A 118 3.41 21.30 -2.00
N ILE A 119 4.01 20.11 -1.93
CA ILE A 119 5.09 19.80 -0.99
C ILE A 119 6.27 20.76 -1.23
N LYS A 120 6.65 20.98 -2.51
CA LYS A 120 7.74 21.90 -2.88
C LYS A 120 7.43 23.37 -2.60
N GLY A 121 6.21 23.81 -2.90
CA GLY A 121 5.82 25.21 -2.84
C GLY A 121 5.24 25.65 -1.49
N ASN A 122 4.60 24.76 -0.75
CA ASN A 122 3.96 25.02 0.55
C ASN A 122 3.92 23.76 1.41
N PRO A 123 5.06 23.32 1.98
CA PRO A 123 5.17 22.09 2.75
C PRO A 123 4.28 22.07 4.02
N ASP A 124 3.90 23.24 4.56
CA ASP A 124 3.01 23.35 5.72
C ASP A 124 1.51 23.14 5.37
N SER A 125 1.20 22.87 4.12
CA SER A 125 -0.18 22.63 3.67
C SER A 125 -0.80 21.41 4.39
N ARG A 126 -2.04 21.60 4.85
CA ARG A 126 -2.87 20.49 5.40
C ARG A 126 -3.69 19.78 4.32
N ARG A 127 -3.46 20.10 3.04
CA ARG A 127 -4.20 19.60 1.87
C ARG A 127 -3.37 18.68 0.99
N LEU A 128 -2.28 18.11 1.52
CA LEU A 128 -1.41 17.17 0.82
C LEU A 128 -2.08 15.79 0.77
N ILE A 129 -3.23 15.68 0.11
CA ILE A 129 -4.10 14.51 0.11
C ILE A 129 -4.25 13.97 -1.31
N VAL A 130 -4.23 12.63 -1.43
CA VAL A 130 -4.59 11.87 -2.63
C VAL A 130 -5.70 10.90 -2.26
N SER A 131 -6.82 10.96 -2.98
CA SER A 131 -7.99 10.10 -2.78
C SER A 131 -8.17 9.14 -3.95
N ALA A 132 -8.41 7.87 -3.65
CA ALA A 132 -8.89 6.89 -4.61
C ALA A 132 -10.41 6.63 -4.47
N TRP A 133 -11.02 7.13 -3.39
CA TRP A 133 -12.43 6.94 -3.09
C TRP A 133 -13.28 7.97 -3.83
N ASN A 134 -13.66 7.65 -5.07
CA ASN A 134 -14.51 8.47 -5.92
C ASN A 134 -15.94 7.90 -5.92
N VAL A 135 -16.83 8.49 -5.14
CA VAL A 135 -18.21 8.02 -4.98
C VAL A 135 -18.98 7.98 -6.32
N GLY A 136 -18.61 8.84 -7.27
CA GLY A 136 -19.25 8.88 -8.59
C GLY A 136 -18.82 7.77 -9.55
N GLU A 137 -17.75 7.03 -9.25
CA GLU A 137 -17.18 6.02 -10.14
C GLU A 137 -16.98 4.64 -9.48
N ILE A 138 -17.31 4.49 -8.20
CA ILE A 138 -17.09 3.23 -7.45
C ILE A 138 -17.76 2.04 -8.13
N ASP A 139 -18.95 2.21 -8.67
CA ASP A 139 -19.71 1.14 -9.33
C ASP A 139 -19.10 0.69 -10.67
N GLN A 140 -18.15 1.46 -11.21
CA GLN A 140 -17.43 1.16 -12.44
C GLN A 140 -16.09 0.43 -12.16
N MET A 141 -15.68 0.34 -10.90
CA MET A 141 -14.42 -0.29 -10.49
C MET A 141 -14.62 -1.79 -10.26
N ALA A 142 -13.74 -2.61 -10.80
CA ALA A 142 -13.74 -4.06 -10.54
C ALA A 142 -13.59 -4.38 -9.05
N LEU A 143 -12.87 -3.51 -8.32
CA LEU A 143 -12.72 -3.59 -6.87
C LEU A 143 -12.71 -2.17 -6.27
N ALA A 144 -13.66 -1.87 -5.38
CA ALA A 144 -13.70 -0.61 -4.66
C ALA A 144 -12.43 -0.42 -3.81
N PRO A 145 -11.77 0.76 -3.82
CA PRO A 145 -10.47 0.97 -3.20
C PRO A 145 -10.45 0.64 -1.71
N CYS A 146 -9.62 -0.31 -1.31
CA CYS A 146 -9.39 -0.65 0.11
C CYS A 146 -8.56 0.44 0.80
N HIS A 147 -7.44 0.85 0.20
CA HIS A 147 -6.67 2.02 0.62
C HIS A 147 -7.30 3.27 -0.02
N ALA A 148 -8.21 3.89 0.74
CA ALA A 148 -9.17 4.86 0.23
C ALA A 148 -8.54 6.23 -0.04
N PHE A 149 -7.67 6.71 0.85
CA PHE A 149 -6.91 7.95 0.66
C PHE A 149 -5.66 7.95 1.54
N PHE A 150 -4.71 8.79 1.18
CA PHE A 150 -3.51 9.05 1.97
C PHE A 150 -3.17 10.52 2.00
N GLN A 151 -2.45 10.92 3.05
CA GLN A 151 -2.05 12.30 3.29
C GLN A 151 -0.56 12.36 3.63
N PHE A 152 0.12 13.35 3.08
CA PHE A 152 1.50 13.66 3.46
C PHE A 152 1.55 14.77 4.51
N TYR A 153 2.64 14.77 5.26
CA TYR A 153 2.93 15.75 6.29
C TYR A 153 4.43 16.03 6.32
N VAL A 154 4.79 17.30 6.32
CA VAL A 154 6.19 17.74 6.38
C VAL A 154 6.45 18.39 7.74
N ALA A 155 7.50 17.96 8.42
CA ALA A 155 7.99 18.56 9.65
C ALA A 155 9.49 18.29 9.80
N ASP A 156 10.24 19.26 10.28
CA ASP A 156 11.68 19.16 10.56
C ASP A 156 12.49 18.58 9.37
N GLY A 157 12.13 19.00 8.15
CA GLY A 157 12.76 18.53 6.91
C GLY A 157 12.45 17.09 6.53
N LYS A 158 11.45 16.47 7.16
CA LYS A 158 11.03 15.09 6.92
C LYS A 158 9.63 15.00 6.37
N LEU A 159 9.44 14.08 5.42
CA LEU A 159 8.16 13.74 4.83
C LEU A 159 7.60 12.46 5.45
N SER A 160 6.40 12.53 6.01
CA SER A 160 5.63 11.40 6.52
C SER A 160 4.38 11.18 5.67
N CYS A 161 3.88 9.95 5.63
CA CYS A 161 2.65 9.58 4.94
C CYS A 161 1.71 8.87 5.90
N GLN A 162 0.43 9.24 5.90
CA GLN A 162 -0.64 8.50 6.58
C GLN A 162 -1.61 7.94 5.56
N LEU A 163 -1.79 6.63 5.58
CA LEU A 163 -2.81 5.91 4.81
C LEU A 163 -4.05 5.64 5.67
N TYR A 164 -5.23 5.90 5.13
CA TYR A 164 -6.48 5.31 5.63
C TYR A 164 -6.91 4.14 4.74
N GLN A 165 -6.89 2.94 5.31
CA GLN A 165 -7.34 1.71 4.66
C GLN A 165 -8.66 1.27 5.29
N ARG A 166 -9.76 1.38 4.51
CA ARG A 166 -11.12 1.09 4.99
C ARG A 166 -11.38 -0.39 5.27
N SER A 167 -10.69 -1.26 4.54
CA SER A 167 -10.83 -2.72 4.60
C SER A 167 -9.45 -3.34 4.42
N ALA A 168 -9.02 -4.16 5.37
CA ALA A 168 -7.64 -4.60 5.46
C ALA A 168 -7.53 -6.09 5.86
N ASP A 169 -7.26 -6.94 4.86
CA ASP A 169 -6.79 -8.30 5.10
C ASP A 169 -5.39 -8.24 5.73
N ILE A 170 -5.32 -8.51 7.03
CA ILE A 170 -4.08 -8.36 7.78
C ILE A 170 -3.04 -9.42 7.44
N PHE A 171 -3.42 -10.57 6.88
CA PHE A 171 -2.48 -11.64 6.57
C PHE A 171 -1.86 -11.51 5.17
N LEU A 172 -2.65 -11.30 4.11
CA LEU A 172 -2.15 -11.19 2.75
C LEU A 172 -1.93 -9.73 2.31
N GLY A 173 -2.92 -8.86 2.49
CA GLY A 173 -2.91 -7.51 1.92
C GLY A 173 -2.05 -6.51 2.69
N VAL A 174 -2.24 -6.39 4.00
CA VAL A 174 -1.57 -5.38 4.84
C VAL A 174 -0.05 -5.37 4.71
N PRO A 175 0.66 -6.51 4.67
CA PRO A 175 2.11 -6.51 4.46
C PRO A 175 2.55 -5.86 3.15
N PHE A 176 1.80 -6.06 2.06
CA PHE A 176 2.03 -5.40 0.77
C PHE A 176 1.80 -3.89 0.87
N ASN A 177 0.71 -3.47 1.50
CA ASN A 177 0.37 -2.05 1.65
C ASN A 177 1.40 -1.31 2.53
N ILE A 178 1.90 -1.91 3.62
CA ILE A 178 2.98 -1.34 4.44
C ILE A 178 4.20 -1.03 3.56
N ALA A 179 4.66 -2.02 2.79
CA ALA A 179 5.83 -1.87 1.95
C ALA A 179 5.59 -0.86 0.81
N SER A 180 4.44 -0.93 0.13
CA SER A 180 4.09 -0.07 -1.00
C SER A 180 4.04 1.42 -0.59
N TYR A 181 3.32 1.76 0.49
CA TYR A 181 3.21 3.15 0.93
C TYR A 181 4.47 3.67 1.61
N SER A 182 5.26 2.80 2.25
CA SER A 182 6.60 3.17 2.71
C SER A 182 7.50 3.50 1.52
N LEU A 183 7.46 2.69 0.45
CA LEU A 183 8.21 2.95 -0.77
C LEU A 183 7.76 4.25 -1.44
N LEU A 184 6.45 4.50 -1.57
CA LEU A 184 5.91 5.76 -2.06
C LEU A 184 6.41 6.95 -1.23
N THR A 185 6.51 6.81 0.09
CA THR A 185 7.02 7.86 0.99
C THR A 185 8.49 8.15 0.72
N LEU A 186 9.33 7.10 0.52
CA LEU A 186 10.74 7.27 0.14
C LEU A 186 10.89 7.99 -1.20
N MET A 187 10.12 7.57 -2.21
CA MET A 187 10.12 8.18 -3.56
C MET A 187 9.72 9.66 -3.50
N MET A 188 8.62 9.97 -2.80
CA MET A 188 8.13 11.34 -2.64
C MET A 188 9.14 12.21 -1.88
N ALA A 189 9.75 11.71 -0.81
CA ALA A 189 10.78 12.42 -0.06
C ALA A 189 11.97 12.78 -0.98
N GLN A 190 12.48 11.81 -1.76
CA GLN A 190 13.59 12.04 -2.69
C GLN A 190 13.27 13.13 -3.73
N VAL A 191 12.12 13.07 -4.40
CA VAL A 191 11.79 14.02 -5.47
C VAL A 191 11.37 15.40 -4.97
N THR A 192 11.19 15.55 -3.67
CA THR A 192 10.86 16.83 -3.01
C THR A 192 11.99 17.34 -2.11
N ASP A 193 13.18 16.73 -2.18
CA ASP A 193 14.40 17.08 -1.43
C ASP A 193 14.19 17.07 0.10
N LEU A 194 13.38 16.09 0.59
CA LEU A 194 13.11 15.86 2.01
C LEU A 194 13.68 14.53 2.47
N GLU A 195 13.92 14.39 3.77
CA GLU A 195 14.24 13.12 4.40
C GLU A 195 12.97 12.29 4.65
N PRO A 196 13.02 10.94 4.60
CA PRO A 196 11.90 10.12 4.98
C PRO A 196 11.60 10.22 6.49
N GLY A 197 10.32 10.43 6.83
CA GLY A 197 9.82 10.46 8.20
C GLY A 197 9.17 9.13 8.61
N GLU A 198 7.86 9.15 8.85
CA GLU A 198 7.09 7.98 9.25
C GLU A 198 6.08 7.56 8.17
N PHE A 199 5.83 6.27 8.09
CA PHE A 199 4.59 5.75 7.50
C PHE A 199 3.60 5.41 8.62
N VAL A 200 2.42 6.02 8.57
CA VAL A 200 1.32 5.82 9.52
C VAL A 200 0.19 5.07 8.81
N HIS A 201 -0.13 3.88 9.27
CA HIS A 201 -1.17 3.05 8.67
C HIS A 201 -2.39 3.01 9.58
N THR A 202 -3.47 3.64 9.16
CA THR A 202 -4.75 3.73 9.87
C THR A 202 -5.78 2.84 9.20
N PHE A 203 -6.47 2.03 9.99
CA PHE A 203 -7.44 1.05 9.51
C PHE A 203 -8.86 1.43 9.90
N GLY A 204 -9.80 1.16 9.01
CA GLY A 204 -11.21 0.97 9.35
C GLY A 204 -11.43 -0.46 9.85
N ASP A 205 -11.93 -1.35 8.99
CA ASP A 205 -12.09 -2.78 9.27
C ASP A 205 -10.77 -3.52 9.03
N ALA A 206 -10.06 -3.89 10.10
CA ALA A 206 -8.87 -4.74 10.05
C ALA A 206 -9.26 -6.17 10.40
N HIS A 207 -9.09 -7.10 9.46
CA HIS A 207 -9.62 -8.43 9.59
C HIS A 207 -8.63 -9.53 9.20
N LEU A 208 -8.80 -10.67 9.84
CA LEU A 208 -8.15 -11.94 9.53
C LEU A 208 -9.22 -12.91 9.04
N TYR A 209 -9.09 -13.42 7.81
CA TYR A 209 -9.98 -14.47 7.32
C TYR A 209 -9.87 -15.74 8.14
N LEU A 210 -11.00 -16.43 8.39
CA LEU A 210 -11.02 -17.64 9.22
C LEU A 210 -10.14 -18.77 8.65
N ASN A 211 -9.99 -18.84 7.33
CA ASN A 211 -9.11 -19.78 6.64
C ASN A 211 -7.61 -19.39 6.68
N HIS A 212 -7.25 -18.26 7.32
CA HIS A 212 -5.86 -17.82 7.54
C HIS A 212 -5.42 -17.91 9.00
N VAL A 213 -6.29 -18.41 9.90
CA VAL A 213 -6.02 -18.44 11.34
C VAL A 213 -4.79 -19.29 11.67
N GLU A 214 -4.66 -20.48 11.10
CA GLU A 214 -3.52 -21.37 11.34
C GLU A 214 -2.21 -20.74 10.84
N GLN A 215 -2.24 -20.09 9.65
CA GLN A 215 -1.10 -19.40 9.08
C GLN A 215 -0.67 -18.18 9.92
N ALA A 216 -1.64 -17.45 10.47
CA ALA A 216 -1.36 -16.34 11.37
C ALA A 216 -0.73 -16.83 12.67
N ASP A 217 -1.24 -17.92 13.24
CA ASP A 217 -0.70 -18.53 14.46
C ASP A 217 0.73 -19.06 14.23
N GLU A 218 1.02 -19.68 13.08
CA GLU A 218 2.39 -20.04 12.67
C GLU A 218 3.29 -18.80 12.58
N GLN A 219 2.83 -17.75 11.90
CA GLN A 219 3.61 -16.53 11.72
C GLN A 219 3.93 -15.85 13.05
N LEU A 220 3.01 -15.84 13.99
CA LEU A 220 3.17 -15.26 15.32
C LEU A 220 4.23 -15.96 16.19
N GLN A 221 4.59 -17.22 15.88
CA GLN A 221 5.68 -17.94 16.55
C GLN A 221 7.06 -17.54 16.03
N ARG A 222 7.13 -16.88 14.86
CA ARG A 222 8.40 -16.53 14.22
C ARG A 222 8.97 -15.22 14.80
N LYS A 223 10.26 -15.23 15.13
CA LYS A 223 10.96 -14.00 15.55
C LYS A 223 11.32 -13.17 14.33
N PRO A 224 10.99 -11.86 14.31
CA PRO A 224 11.39 -11.02 13.20
C PRO A 224 12.91 -10.84 13.13
N PHE A 225 13.46 -10.79 11.91
CA PHE A 225 14.83 -10.34 11.66
C PHE A 225 14.90 -8.80 11.66
N PRO A 226 16.10 -8.22 11.68
CA PRO A 226 16.28 -6.77 11.47
C PRO A 226 15.64 -6.31 10.16
N LEU A 227 15.20 -5.04 10.12
CA LEU A 227 14.65 -4.46 8.90
C LEU A 227 15.74 -4.34 7.82
N PRO A 228 15.40 -4.59 6.56
CA PRO A 228 16.29 -4.30 5.45
C PRO A 228 16.42 -2.80 5.19
N THR A 229 17.36 -2.44 4.32
CA THR A 229 17.49 -1.09 3.79
C THR A 229 16.98 -1.06 2.35
N MET A 230 16.19 -0.04 2.00
CA MET A 230 15.80 0.26 0.63
C MET A 230 16.56 1.49 0.15
N THR A 231 17.32 1.34 -0.93
CA THR A 231 18.03 2.44 -1.58
C THR A 231 17.36 2.74 -2.91
N LEU A 232 17.19 4.01 -3.21
CA LEU A 232 16.65 4.50 -4.48
C LEU A 232 17.78 5.09 -5.33
N ASN A 233 17.68 4.98 -6.66
CA ASN A 233 18.59 5.64 -7.57
C ASN A 233 18.51 7.18 -7.37
N PRO A 234 19.56 7.85 -6.90
CA PRO A 234 19.54 9.28 -6.59
C PRO A 234 19.40 10.20 -7.83
N GLU A 235 19.64 9.66 -9.02
CA GLU A 235 19.52 10.42 -10.27
C GLU A 235 18.07 10.63 -10.71
N VAL A 236 17.12 9.85 -10.15
CA VAL A 236 15.69 10.01 -10.46
C VAL A 236 15.14 11.25 -9.73
N LYS A 237 14.64 12.23 -10.49
CA LYS A 237 14.15 13.52 -10.00
C LYS A 237 12.65 13.73 -10.17
N SER A 238 11.97 12.84 -10.89
CA SER A 238 10.52 12.84 -11.04
C SER A 238 9.94 11.54 -10.49
N ILE A 239 8.84 11.65 -9.75
CA ILE A 239 8.11 10.48 -9.17
C ILE A 239 7.64 9.51 -10.26
N PHE A 240 7.47 9.99 -11.49
CA PHE A 240 6.97 9.24 -12.62
C PHE A 240 8.07 8.53 -13.43
N ASP A 241 9.35 8.85 -13.18
CA ASP A 241 10.48 8.31 -13.93
C ASP A 241 11.09 7.07 -13.29
N PHE A 242 10.67 6.71 -12.10
CA PHE A 242 11.14 5.50 -11.42
C PHE A 242 10.80 4.24 -12.22
N LYS A 243 11.80 3.36 -12.32
CA LYS A 243 11.70 2.03 -12.91
C LYS A 243 12.07 0.99 -11.87
N TYR A 244 11.76 -0.28 -12.13
CA TYR A 244 12.07 -1.37 -11.21
C TYR A 244 13.55 -1.43 -10.79
N GLU A 245 14.45 -1.11 -11.72
CA GLU A 245 15.91 -1.12 -11.54
C GLU A 245 16.43 0.00 -10.63
N ASP A 246 15.61 1.00 -10.34
CA ASP A 246 15.97 2.13 -9.46
C ASP A 246 15.82 1.80 -7.96
N PHE A 247 15.38 0.59 -7.63
CA PHE A 247 15.15 0.13 -6.26
C PHE A 247 16.12 -0.99 -5.89
N GLU A 248 16.92 -0.78 -4.86
CA GLU A 248 17.86 -1.77 -4.35
C GLU A 248 17.52 -2.14 -2.90
N LEU A 249 17.12 -3.40 -2.68
CA LEU A 249 16.88 -3.93 -1.35
C LEU A 249 18.14 -4.58 -0.82
N GLN A 250 18.64 -4.10 0.31
CA GLN A 250 19.87 -4.59 0.96
C GLN A 250 19.55 -5.24 2.31
N ASN A 251 20.30 -6.28 2.66
CA ASN A 251 20.23 -6.97 3.96
C ASN A 251 18.85 -7.58 4.28
N TYR A 252 18.07 -7.98 3.27
CA TYR A 252 16.80 -8.62 3.51
C TYR A 252 16.94 -10.08 3.89
N GLN A 253 16.63 -10.38 5.13
CA GLN A 253 16.49 -11.74 5.65
C GLN A 253 15.07 -11.96 6.12
N ALA A 254 14.42 -13.03 5.67
CA ALA A 254 13.06 -13.36 6.04
C ALA A 254 12.88 -14.87 6.23
N HIS A 255 11.92 -15.23 7.08
CA HIS A 255 11.43 -16.60 7.14
C HIS A 255 10.75 -16.97 5.81
N PRO A 256 10.67 -18.28 5.49
CA PRO A 256 9.98 -18.76 4.31
C PRO A 256 8.54 -18.21 4.19
N ASN A 257 8.03 -18.13 2.97
CA ASN A 257 6.62 -17.78 2.75
C ASN A 257 5.69 -18.76 3.48
N ILE A 258 4.51 -18.28 3.89
CA ILE A 258 3.42 -19.09 4.40
C ILE A 258 2.29 -18.96 3.37
N PRO A 259 2.01 -20.02 2.59
CA PRO A 259 0.93 -20.02 1.61
C PRO A 259 -0.44 -19.89 2.30
N ALA A 260 -1.33 -19.11 1.70
CA ALA A 260 -2.72 -19.00 2.13
C ALA A 260 -3.63 -18.80 0.93
N PRO A 261 -4.88 -19.30 0.97
CA PRO A 261 -5.84 -19.10 -0.10
C PRO A 261 -6.27 -17.65 -0.19
N ILE A 262 -6.49 -17.13 -1.39
CA ILE A 262 -7.07 -15.80 -1.59
C ILE A 262 -8.60 -15.92 -1.42
N ALA A 263 -9.18 -15.00 -0.65
CA ALA A 263 -10.63 -14.88 -0.52
C ALA A 263 -11.16 -13.93 -1.62
N VAL A 264 -11.90 -14.44 -2.59
CA VAL A 264 -12.47 -13.73 -3.76
C VAL A 264 -13.99 -13.75 -3.79
#